data_d3fdbf7e29ca790e66af5d844f377d85
#
_entry.id   d3fdbf7e29ca790e66af5d844f377d85
#
_cell.length_a   1.000
_cell.length_b   1.000
_cell.length_c   1.000
_cell.angle_alpha   90.00
_cell.angle_beta   90.00
_cell.angle_gamma   90.00
#
_symmetry.space_group_name_H-M   'P 1'
#
loop_
_entity.id
_entity.type
_entity.pdbx_description
1 polymer ?
#
loop_
_entity_poly.entity_id
_entity_poly.type
_entity_poly.pdbx_seq_one_letter_code
_entity_poly.pdbx_strand_id
1 'polypeptide(L)'
;MKAAVFHAAHDIRVEDVPAPTGVGPREVLVRPTWCGICGTDLHEYAMGPIVTPAAPHPLNGSMIPQILGHEFSAEVIEAGPEVTRVKRGDRISAMPLLVDNDCYYCRRGLDHLCRNMACVGLSYTWGGLAELAVDRKSVV
;
A
#
# COMPACT_ATOMS: atom_id res chain seq x y z
N MET A 1 8.55 4.62 13.39
CA MET A 1 8.77 5.39 12.17
C MET A 1 7.67 6.43 12.00
N LYS A 2 7.96 7.52 11.29
CA LYS A 2 6.93 8.53 10.96
C LYS A 2 6.08 8.08 9.78
N ALA A 3 4.77 8.35 9.86
CA ALA A 3 3.83 8.12 8.77
C ALA A 3 2.69 9.15 8.80
N ALA A 4 2.11 9.45 7.63
CA ALA A 4 0.87 10.21 7.53
C ALA A 4 -0.31 9.23 7.58
N VAL A 5 -1.07 9.29 8.65
CA VAL A 5 -2.13 8.35 8.98
C VAL A 5 -3.49 9.04 8.90
N PHE A 6 -4.38 8.48 8.10
CA PHE A 6 -5.77 8.90 7.96
C PHE A 6 -6.63 8.22 9.04
N HIS A 7 -7.32 8.99 9.85
CA HIS A 7 -8.23 8.53 10.89
C HIS A 7 -9.69 8.70 10.50
N ALA A 8 -10.02 9.85 9.90
CA ALA A 8 -11.36 10.22 9.45
C ALA A 8 -11.28 11.41 8.48
N ALA A 9 -12.42 11.83 7.94
CA ALA A 9 -12.51 13.08 7.18
C ALA A 9 -11.95 14.25 8.00
N HIS A 10 -11.11 15.06 7.36
CA HIS A 10 -10.37 16.20 7.94
C HIS A 10 -9.35 15.81 9.04
N ASP A 11 -9.05 14.53 9.21
CA ASP A 11 -8.14 14.05 10.24
C ASP A 11 -7.05 13.14 9.65
N ILE A 12 -5.98 13.76 9.15
CA ILE A 12 -4.72 13.11 8.79
C ILE A 12 -3.63 13.62 9.74
N ARG A 13 -2.91 12.70 10.36
CA ARG A 13 -1.89 13.01 11.36
C ARG A 13 -0.54 12.44 10.95
N VAL A 14 0.53 13.21 11.16
CA VAL A 14 1.89 12.67 11.11
C VAL A 14 2.24 12.16 12.50
N GLU A 15 2.32 10.85 12.65
CA GLU A 15 2.52 10.20 13.94
C GLU A 15 3.56 9.08 13.89
N ASP A 16 3.99 8.65 15.06
CA ASP A 16 4.87 7.51 15.19
C ASP A 16 4.07 6.20 15.16
N VAL A 17 4.37 5.36 14.18
CA VAL A 17 3.78 4.03 14.03
C VAL A 17 4.86 2.95 14.11
N PRO A 18 4.53 1.70 14.49
CA PRO A 18 5.46 0.59 14.40
C PRO A 18 6.04 0.46 12.99
N ALA A 19 7.35 0.28 12.88
CA ALA A 19 7.99 -0.03 11.60
C ALA A 19 7.74 -1.50 11.22
N PRO A 20 7.78 -1.85 9.92
CA PRO A 20 7.78 -3.24 9.51
C PRO A 20 8.97 -3.99 10.12
N THR A 21 8.74 -5.18 10.64
CA THR A 21 9.76 -6.00 11.34
C THR A 21 10.41 -7.05 10.44
N GLY A 22 10.09 -7.05 9.15
CA GLY A 22 10.61 -7.98 8.15
C GLY A 22 9.68 -8.09 6.95
N VAL A 23 10.04 -8.98 6.02
CA VAL A 23 9.28 -9.22 4.79
C VAL A 23 8.88 -10.69 4.67
N GLY A 24 7.68 -10.94 4.16
CA GLY A 24 7.25 -12.27 3.75
C GLY A 24 8.00 -12.76 2.51
N PRO A 25 7.85 -14.05 2.14
CA PRO A 25 8.60 -14.64 1.03
C PRO A 25 8.48 -13.90 -0.30
N ARG A 26 7.33 -13.26 -0.56
CA ARG A 26 7.01 -12.52 -1.80
C ARG A 26 6.85 -11.02 -1.58
N GLU A 27 7.43 -10.50 -0.53
CA GLU A 27 7.32 -9.10 -0.15
C GLU A 27 8.66 -8.40 -0.27
N VAL A 28 8.62 -7.09 -0.40
CA VAL A 28 9.78 -6.22 -0.37
C VAL A 28 9.59 -5.14 0.68
N LEU A 29 10.60 -4.90 1.49
CA LEU A 29 10.69 -3.71 2.33
C LEU A 29 11.27 -2.59 1.47
N VAL A 30 10.59 -1.48 1.43
CA VAL A 30 10.99 -0.33 0.64
C VAL A 30 11.07 0.93 1.49
N ARG A 31 11.93 1.85 1.08
CA ARG A 31 12.01 3.22 1.59
C ARG A 31 11.44 4.14 0.54
N PRO A 32 10.22 4.68 0.72
CA PRO A 32 9.68 5.69 -0.17
C PRO A 32 10.62 6.91 -0.27
N THR A 33 10.84 7.37 -1.49
CA THR A 33 11.70 8.53 -1.78
C THR A 33 10.85 9.74 -2.12
N TRP A 34 9.84 9.53 -2.95
CA TRP A 34 8.87 10.53 -3.37
C TRP A 34 7.50 9.91 -3.38
N CYS A 35 6.51 10.62 -2.87
CA CYS A 35 5.11 10.21 -2.93
C CYS A 35 4.28 11.38 -3.46
N GLY A 36 3.52 11.12 -4.52
CA GLY A 36 2.52 12.04 -5.05
C GLY A 36 1.29 12.08 -4.14
N ILE A 37 0.58 13.20 -4.19
CA ILE A 37 -0.75 13.34 -3.60
C ILE A 37 -1.76 13.26 -4.73
N CYS A 38 -2.56 12.20 -4.74
CA CYS A 38 -3.61 11.95 -5.71
C CYS A 38 -4.90 12.70 -5.32
N GLY A 39 -5.78 12.90 -6.31
CA GLY A 39 -7.15 13.35 -6.04
C GLY A 39 -7.91 12.43 -5.08
N THR A 40 -7.59 11.13 -5.06
CA THR A 40 -8.17 10.17 -4.12
C THR A 40 -7.80 10.48 -2.67
N ASP A 41 -6.54 10.85 -2.39
CA ASP A 41 -6.13 11.26 -1.03
C ASP A 41 -6.90 12.50 -0.57
N LEU A 42 -7.15 13.45 -1.49
CA LEU A 42 -7.94 14.65 -1.22
C LEU A 42 -9.41 14.32 -0.94
N HIS A 43 -9.99 13.36 -1.67
CA HIS A 43 -11.36 12.89 -1.44
C HIS A 43 -11.47 12.17 -0.10
N GLU A 44 -10.49 11.30 0.25
CA GLU A 44 -10.44 10.69 1.57
C GLU A 44 -10.38 11.75 2.68
N TYR A 45 -9.51 12.75 2.53
CA TYR A 45 -9.43 13.85 3.49
C TYR A 45 -10.73 14.63 3.62
N ALA A 46 -11.39 14.96 2.50
CA ALA A 46 -12.58 15.81 2.51
C ALA A 46 -13.85 15.09 2.98
N MET A 47 -14.01 13.81 2.63
CA MET A 47 -15.29 13.09 2.75
C MET A 47 -15.15 11.64 3.19
N GLY A 48 -13.91 11.16 3.39
CA GLY A 48 -13.66 9.76 3.72
C GLY A 48 -14.21 9.29 5.07
N PRO A 49 -14.23 7.97 5.27
CA PRO A 49 -13.63 6.95 4.43
C PRO A 49 -14.45 6.63 3.18
N ILE A 50 -13.82 6.60 1.99
CA ILE A 50 -14.43 6.23 0.71
C ILE A 50 -13.79 4.94 0.17
N VAL A 51 -12.47 4.96 -0.06
CA VAL A 51 -11.66 3.83 -0.51
C VAL A 51 -10.93 3.19 0.68
N THR A 52 -10.55 3.98 1.68
CA THR A 52 -10.02 3.47 2.95
C THR A 52 -11.13 2.71 3.69
N PRO A 53 -10.91 1.45 4.07
CA PRO A 53 -11.98 0.64 4.63
C PRO A 53 -12.30 1.03 6.08
N ALA A 54 -13.58 1.25 6.38
CA ALA A 54 -14.09 1.46 7.74
C ALA A 54 -14.30 0.14 8.51
N ALA A 55 -14.21 -1.00 7.82
CA ALA A 55 -14.28 -2.35 8.39
C ALA A 55 -13.15 -3.20 7.80
N PRO A 56 -12.76 -4.33 8.41
CA PRO A 56 -11.67 -5.15 7.91
C PRO A 56 -11.81 -5.51 6.43
N HIS A 57 -10.81 -5.14 5.62
CA HIS A 57 -10.81 -5.39 4.19
C HIS A 57 -10.73 -6.90 3.90
N PRO A 58 -11.55 -7.45 2.99
CA PRO A 58 -11.67 -8.90 2.77
C PRO A 58 -10.37 -9.58 2.32
N LEU A 59 -9.46 -8.85 1.64
CA LEU A 59 -8.20 -9.41 1.15
C LEU A 59 -7.10 -9.45 2.22
N ASN A 60 -7.04 -8.46 3.11
CA ASN A 60 -5.86 -8.25 3.96
C ASN A 60 -6.18 -7.82 5.40
N GLY A 61 -7.46 -7.59 5.73
CA GLY A 61 -7.90 -7.18 7.06
C GLY A 61 -7.60 -5.72 7.43
N SER A 62 -6.97 -4.92 6.56
CA SER A 62 -6.69 -3.51 6.85
C SER A 62 -7.97 -2.69 7.01
N MET A 63 -7.93 -1.69 7.85
CA MET A 63 -8.99 -0.71 8.07
C MET A 63 -8.38 0.56 8.64
N ILE A 64 -9.16 1.62 8.74
CA ILE A 64 -8.74 2.86 9.42
C ILE A 64 -8.39 2.58 10.89
N PRO A 65 -7.36 3.25 11.46
CA PRO A 65 -6.51 4.26 10.83
C PRO A 65 -5.57 3.68 9.77
N GLN A 66 -5.36 4.43 8.66
CA GLN A 66 -4.69 3.93 7.45
C GLN A 66 -3.53 4.84 7.05
N ILE A 67 -2.34 4.27 6.77
CA ILE A 67 -1.23 5.01 6.18
C ILE A 67 -1.54 5.29 4.71
N LEU A 68 -1.51 6.57 4.32
CA LEU A 68 -1.82 7.00 2.96
C LEU A 68 -0.60 6.97 2.02
N GLY A 69 -0.86 7.29 0.75
CA GLY A 69 0.13 7.41 -0.32
C GLY A 69 0.24 6.17 -1.18
N HIS A 70 -0.27 6.25 -2.41
CA HIS A 70 -0.36 5.15 -3.36
C HIS A 70 0.35 5.43 -4.69
N GLU A 71 0.94 6.61 -4.84
CA GLU A 71 1.71 7.04 -6.01
C GLU A 71 3.13 7.36 -5.58
N PHE A 72 4.01 6.37 -5.47
CA PHE A 72 5.34 6.60 -4.93
C PHE A 72 6.46 5.84 -5.66
N SER A 73 7.65 6.42 -5.61
CA SER A 73 8.90 5.75 -5.91
C SER A 73 9.64 5.42 -4.62
N ALA A 74 10.40 4.34 -4.65
CA ALA A 74 11.11 3.87 -3.46
C ALA A 74 12.42 3.15 -3.81
N GLU A 75 13.28 2.99 -2.80
CA GLU A 75 14.43 2.11 -2.82
C GLU A 75 14.09 0.79 -2.12
N VAL A 76 14.45 -0.34 -2.73
CA VAL A 76 14.32 -1.66 -2.12
C VAL A 76 15.38 -1.84 -1.03
N ILE A 77 14.96 -2.03 0.20
CA ILE A 77 15.83 -2.25 1.37
C ILE A 77 16.06 -3.74 1.61
N GLU A 78 15.01 -4.53 1.44
CA GLU A 78 15.04 -5.99 1.62
C GLU A 78 14.06 -6.64 0.66
N ALA A 79 14.39 -7.81 0.14
CA ALA A 79 13.51 -8.61 -0.71
C ALA A 79 13.37 -10.01 -0.14
N GLY A 80 12.15 -10.51 -0.06
CA GLY A 80 11.86 -11.87 0.35
C GLY A 80 12.45 -12.91 -0.62
N PRO A 81 12.67 -14.15 -0.17
CA PRO A 81 13.40 -15.17 -0.94
C PRO A 81 12.71 -15.62 -2.25
N GLU A 82 11.41 -15.37 -2.41
CA GLU A 82 10.67 -15.67 -3.65
C GLU A 82 10.54 -14.45 -4.57
N VAL A 83 11.12 -13.31 -4.21
CA VAL A 83 11.14 -12.11 -5.07
C VAL A 83 12.28 -12.27 -6.09
N THR A 84 11.94 -12.26 -7.38
CA THR A 84 12.90 -12.48 -8.48
C THR A 84 13.07 -11.26 -9.38
N ARG A 85 12.18 -10.27 -9.32
CA ARG A 85 12.17 -9.13 -10.24
C ARG A 85 13.05 -7.97 -9.78
N VAL A 86 13.26 -7.85 -8.48
CA VAL A 86 14.03 -6.76 -7.87
C VAL A 86 14.90 -7.29 -6.75
N LYS A 87 15.92 -6.53 -6.39
CA LYS A 87 16.87 -6.81 -5.30
C LYS A 87 17.14 -5.56 -4.49
N ARG A 88 17.78 -5.72 -3.35
CA ARG A 88 18.23 -4.61 -2.50
C ARG A 88 19.02 -3.58 -3.31
N GLY A 89 18.69 -2.31 -3.13
CA GLY A 89 19.28 -1.14 -3.78
C GLY A 89 18.61 -0.75 -5.11
N ASP A 90 17.70 -1.59 -5.64
CA ASP A 90 16.94 -1.23 -6.82
C ASP A 90 15.95 -0.09 -6.52
N ARG A 91 15.69 0.75 -7.51
CA ARG A 91 14.64 1.77 -7.45
C ARG A 91 13.40 1.24 -8.14
N ILE A 92 12.26 1.50 -7.53
CA ILE A 92 10.96 1.05 -8.01
C ILE A 92 9.97 2.20 -8.08
N SER A 93 8.96 2.03 -8.91
CA SER A 93 7.67 2.72 -8.82
C SER A 93 6.63 1.72 -8.37
N ALA A 94 5.85 2.05 -7.36
CA ALA A 94 4.84 1.14 -6.85
C ALA A 94 3.64 1.05 -7.79
N MET A 95 3.23 -0.18 -8.13
CA MET A 95 1.93 -0.47 -8.70
C MET A 95 0.96 -0.76 -7.53
N PRO A 96 0.09 0.17 -7.16
CA PRO A 96 -0.58 0.08 -5.86
C PRO A 96 -1.66 -1.01 -5.75
N LEU A 97 -2.06 -1.64 -6.87
CA LEU A 97 -3.16 -2.59 -6.87
C LEU A 97 -2.76 -3.97 -6.36
N LEU A 98 -3.44 -4.44 -5.33
CA LEU A 98 -3.34 -5.80 -4.80
C LEU A 98 -4.62 -6.56 -5.13
N VAL A 99 -4.47 -7.81 -5.60
CA VAL A 99 -5.58 -8.66 -6.05
C VAL A 99 -5.56 -10.02 -5.37
N ASP A 100 -6.71 -10.69 -5.32
CA ASP A 100 -6.84 -12.01 -4.68
C ASP A 100 -6.30 -13.17 -5.53
N ASN A 101 -6.06 -12.96 -6.82
CA ASN A 101 -5.63 -13.95 -7.81
C ASN A 101 -6.58 -15.14 -8.00
N ASP A 102 -7.74 -15.14 -7.38
CA ASP A 102 -8.67 -16.28 -7.35
C ASP A 102 -10.07 -15.97 -7.89
N CYS A 103 -10.53 -14.72 -7.83
CA CYS A 103 -11.87 -14.38 -8.26
C CYS A 103 -12.07 -14.59 -9.79
N TYR A 104 -13.32 -14.54 -10.23
CA TYR A 104 -13.70 -14.72 -11.64
C TYR A 104 -12.85 -13.86 -12.59
N TYR A 105 -12.56 -12.64 -12.21
CA TYR A 105 -11.81 -11.69 -13.05
C TYR A 105 -10.31 -11.98 -13.04
N CYS A 106 -9.71 -12.22 -11.88
CA CYS A 106 -8.27 -12.53 -11.76
C CYS A 106 -7.89 -13.77 -12.55
N ARG A 107 -8.72 -14.82 -12.50
CA ARG A 107 -8.51 -16.06 -13.30
C ARG A 107 -8.54 -15.83 -14.82
N ARG A 108 -8.95 -14.65 -15.28
CA ARG A 108 -9.00 -14.24 -16.69
C ARG A 108 -7.99 -13.15 -17.04
N GLY A 109 -7.09 -12.81 -16.11
CA GLY A 109 -6.11 -11.74 -16.30
C GLY A 109 -6.71 -10.33 -16.27
N LEU A 110 -7.93 -10.19 -15.76
CA LEU A 110 -8.63 -8.92 -15.59
C LEU A 110 -8.46 -8.41 -14.15
N ASP A 111 -7.23 -8.30 -13.69
CA ASP A 111 -6.87 -7.98 -12.31
C ASP A 111 -7.47 -6.66 -11.83
N HIS A 112 -7.59 -5.67 -12.73
CA HIS A 112 -8.22 -4.37 -12.46
C HIS A 112 -9.72 -4.44 -12.13
N LEU A 113 -10.36 -5.60 -12.33
CA LEU A 113 -11.75 -5.87 -11.96
C LEU A 113 -11.85 -6.82 -10.76
N CYS A 114 -10.76 -7.05 -10.04
CA CYS A 114 -10.76 -7.92 -8.87
C CYS A 114 -11.83 -7.48 -7.85
N ARG A 115 -12.67 -8.42 -7.39
CA ARG A 115 -13.73 -8.12 -6.42
C ARG A 115 -13.22 -7.72 -5.05
N ASN A 116 -12.04 -8.22 -4.70
CA ASN A 116 -11.39 -8.00 -3.42
C ASN A 116 -10.13 -7.13 -3.59
N MET A 117 -10.13 -6.25 -4.59
CA MET A 117 -8.97 -5.39 -4.86
C MET A 117 -8.69 -4.48 -3.67
N ALA A 118 -7.44 -4.49 -3.24
CA ALA A 118 -6.90 -3.51 -2.28
C ALA A 118 -5.91 -2.59 -2.98
N CYS A 119 -5.59 -1.49 -2.33
CA CYS A 119 -4.65 -0.49 -2.83
C CYS A 119 -3.65 -0.13 -1.74
N VAL A 120 -2.36 -0.30 -2.03
CA VAL A 120 -1.29 0.19 -1.15
C VAL A 120 -1.50 1.68 -0.89
N GLY A 121 -1.45 2.10 0.36
CA GLY A 121 -1.65 3.49 0.74
C GLY A 121 -3.10 3.98 0.75
N LEU A 122 -4.09 3.06 0.59
CA LEU A 122 -5.52 3.37 0.76
C LEU A 122 -6.27 2.25 1.51
N SER A 123 -6.06 0.99 1.12
CA SER A 123 -6.75 -0.16 1.72
C SER A 123 -5.80 -1.33 1.98
N TYR A 124 -4.58 -1.00 2.36
CA TYR A 124 -3.52 -1.93 2.77
C TYR A 124 -2.72 -1.31 3.90
N THR A 125 -2.18 -2.11 4.80
CA THR A 125 -1.49 -1.65 6.02
C THR A 125 -0.43 -0.58 5.78
N TRP A 126 0.26 -0.63 4.65
CA TRP A 126 1.37 0.25 4.31
C TRP A 126 1.03 1.22 3.19
N GLY A 127 1.72 2.36 3.17
CA GLY A 127 1.58 3.39 2.15
C GLY A 127 2.86 4.20 1.97
N GLY A 128 2.94 4.94 0.87
CA GLY A 128 4.12 5.72 0.47
C GLY A 128 4.38 6.98 1.31
N LEU A 129 3.40 7.44 2.09
CA LEU A 129 3.56 8.56 3.02
C LEU A 129 4.06 8.08 4.40
N ALA A 130 5.07 7.21 4.39
CA ALA A 130 5.77 6.70 5.55
C ALA A 130 7.28 6.56 5.26
N GLU A 131 8.10 6.45 6.30
CA GLU A 131 9.54 6.25 6.14
C GLU A 131 9.89 4.86 5.58
N LEU A 132 9.06 3.85 5.85
CA LEU A 132 9.18 2.49 5.33
C LEU A 132 7.79 1.95 4.97
N ALA A 133 7.75 1.08 3.97
CA ALA A 133 6.55 0.35 3.56
C ALA A 133 6.91 -1.08 3.15
N VAL A 134 5.94 -2.00 3.24
CA VAL A 134 6.06 -3.34 2.66
C VAL A 134 5.13 -3.42 1.46
N ASP A 135 5.66 -3.87 0.34
CA ASP A 135 4.92 -4.14 -0.89
C ASP A 135 4.99 -5.62 -1.25
N ARG A 136 3.90 -6.17 -1.80
CA ARG A 136 3.77 -7.61 -2.04
C ARG A 136 3.96 -8.05 -3.48
N LYS A 137 3.56 -7.26 -4.46
CA LYS A 137 3.45 -7.74 -5.86
C LYS A 137 3.71 -6.65 -6.89
N SER A 138 3.62 -5.44 -6.49
CA SER A 138 3.47 -4.28 -7.36
C SER A 138 4.81 -3.67 -7.82
N VAL A 139 5.88 -4.41 -7.66
CA VAL A 139 7.19 -3.92 -8.06
C VAL A 139 7.36 -4.06 -9.57
N VAL A 140 7.40 -2.94 -10.24
CA VAL A 140 7.71 -2.79 -11.67
C VAL A 140 9.04 -2.11 -11.84
#